data_ceed065024c7311ac28de8ecbd8e4080
#
_entry.id   ceed065024c7311ac28de8ecbd8e4080
#
_cell.length_a   1.000
_cell.length_b   1.000
_cell.length_c   1.000
_cell.angle_alpha   90.00
_cell.angle_beta   90.00
_cell.angle_gamma   90.00
#
_symmetry.space_group_name_H-M   'P 1'
#
loop_
_entity.id
_entity.type
_entity.pdbx_description
1 polymer ?
#
loop_
_entity_poly.entity_id
_entity_poly.type
_entity_poly.pdbx_seq_one_letter_code
_entity_poly.pdbx_strand_id
1 'polypeptide(L)'
;MDTASKPKRVAAKAATGVKRVVRLYDPRTWRQKGWLWTAGLALFTYAVIVVVFGVYWSHKPEFFDVRENALEKAKGDEAKLVPGYTATAAVIRVAEELLHKPGGYISNDVTPPGLYLDNMPNWEFGVLTELRDVARALRNDFSRSQTQSVEDRDLAVADPQFNYDSESWILPSTESEYKKGIAALYRYLHRLSDEREYDGQFYTRADNLAAYLELVRKRLGNFTQRLAASIGQERLNVDLAGEPRARRSTPVPDRRFVQTPWLEVDDVFYEARGYTWSLLHILEAMAIDFQPVLTDKNARVSFQQIIRELQAANAAMWSPVVLNGTGFGLLANHSLVMASYIASANAAVGDLVSLLRQG
;
A
#
# COMPACT_ATOMS: atom_id res chain seq x y z
N MET A 1 5.84 26.81 48.62
CA MET A 1 7.29 26.59 48.78
C MET A 1 7.63 25.21 48.27
N ASP A 2 8.66 25.11 47.46
CA ASP A 2 9.37 23.89 46.99
C ASP A 2 8.84 23.12 45.78
N THR A 3 8.66 23.83 44.65
CA THR A 3 8.44 23.18 43.34
C THR A 3 9.69 23.14 42.43
N ALA A 4 10.83 23.71 42.88
CA ALA A 4 12.06 23.83 42.06
C ALA A 4 13.02 22.63 42.16
N SER A 5 12.75 21.63 42.98
CA SER A 5 13.69 20.51 43.22
C SER A 5 13.47 19.27 42.35
N LYS A 6 12.29 19.10 41.75
CA LYS A 6 11.96 17.92 40.93
C LYS A 6 12.77 17.76 39.62
N PRO A 7 12.99 18.81 38.78
CA PRO A 7 13.72 18.64 37.50
C PRO A 7 15.20 18.30 37.72
N LYS A 8 15.87 18.86 38.75
CA LYS A 8 17.27 18.54 39.03
C LYS A 8 17.47 17.10 39.53
N ARG A 9 16.52 16.55 40.28
CA ARG A 9 16.55 15.14 40.73
C ARG A 9 16.33 14.15 39.58
N VAL A 10 15.45 14.48 38.64
CA VAL A 10 15.21 13.66 37.45
C VAL A 10 16.45 13.66 36.56
N ALA A 11 17.04 14.82 36.31
CA ALA A 11 18.28 14.94 35.51
C ALA A 11 19.47 14.21 36.18
N ALA A 12 19.61 14.27 37.51
CA ALA A 12 20.66 13.56 38.21
C ALA A 12 20.46 12.02 38.18
N LYS A 13 19.23 11.52 38.29
CA LYS A 13 18.94 10.10 38.11
C LYS A 13 19.19 9.62 36.67
N ALA A 14 18.81 10.39 35.67
CA ALA A 14 19.10 10.10 34.26
C ALA A 14 20.62 10.05 34.01
N ALA A 15 21.38 11.04 34.49
CA ALA A 15 22.84 11.07 34.37
C ALA A 15 23.52 9.86 35.05
N THR A 16 22.97 9.42 36.21
CA THR A 16 23.49 8.22 36.89
C THR A 16 23.16 6.94 36.11
N GLY A 17 21.99 6.87 35.50
CA GLY A 17 21.59 5.77 34.59
C GLY A 17 22.50 5.66 33.37
N VAL A 18 22.75 6.77 32.69
CA VAL A 18 23.64 6.83 31.52
C VAL A 18 25.07 6.38 31.91
N LYS A 19 25.61 6.86 33.03
CA LYS A 19 26.93 6.42 33.53
C LYS A 19 27.01 4.93 33.81
N ARG A 20 25.92 4.32 34.31
CA ARG A 20 25.86 2.85 34.53
C ARG A 20 25.88 2.10 33.17
N VAL A 21 25.10 2.54 32.22
CA VAL A 21 25.07 1.94 30.87
C VAL A 21 26.44 2.04 30.21
N VAL A 22 27.08 3.21 30.24
CA VAL A 22 28.44 3.40 29.66
C VAL A 22 29.47 2.48 30.30
N ARG A 23 29.40 2.21 31.63
CA ARG A 23 30.29 1.26 32.31
C ARG A 23 30.12 -0.18 31.82
N LEU A 24 28.95 -0.60 31.33
CA LEU A 24 28.75 -1.94 30.78
C LEU A 24 29.61 -2.16 29.53
N TYR A 25 29.84 -1.09 28.75
CA TYR A 25 30.61 -1.09 27.50
C TYR A 25 32.10 -0.73 27.70
N ASP A 26 32.59 -0.61 28.96
CA ASP A 26 34.01 -0.42 29.27
C ASP A 26 34.77 -1.73 29.04
N PRO A 27 35.82 -1.76 28.19
CA PRO A 27 36.66 -2.97 27.97
C PRO A 27 37.24 -3.58 29.24
N ARG A 28 37.45 -2.77 30.28
CA ARG A 28 37.92 -3.25 31.60
C ARG A 28 36.86 -4.12 32.28
N THR A 29 35.59 -3.73 32.16
CA THR A 29 34.48 -4.51 32.69
C THR A 29 34.36 -5.85 31.98
N TRP A 30 34.56 -5.91 30.68
CA TRP A 30 34.51 -7.15 29.90
C TRP A 30 35.61 -8.14 30.33
N ARG A 31 36.84 -7.67 30.52
CA ARG A 31 37.95 -8.52 31.01
C ARG A 31 37.69 -9.07 32.40
N GLN A 32 37.05 -8.27 33.30
CA GLN A 32 36.73 -8.69 34.66
C GLN A 32 35.57 -9.69 34.73
N LYS A 33 34.54 -9.53 33.89
CA LYS A 33 33.33 -10.34 33.89
C LYS A 33 33.43 -11.63 33.08
N GLY A 34 34.41 -11.70 32.18
CA GLY A 34 34.64 -12.86 31.33
C GLY A 34 33.84 -12.88 30.04
N TRP A 35 34.19 -13.82 29.17
CA TRP A 35 33.66 -13.86 27.79
C TRP A 35 32.17 -14.19 27.69
N LEU A 36 31.62 -15.04 28.57
CA LEU A 36 30.19 -15.38 28.59
C LEU A 36 29.31 -14.15 28.89
N TRP A 37 29.74 -13.33 29.84
CA TRP A 37 29.04 -12.10 30.17
C TRP A 37 29.09 -11.09 29.00
N THR A 38 30.27 -10.96 28.37
CA THR A 38 30.44 -10.06 27.21
C THR A 38 29.60 -10.52 26.03
N ALA A 39 29.56 -11.83 25.74
CA ALA A 39 28.70 -12.41 24.71
C ALA A 39 27.21 -12.19 25.00
N GLY A 40 26.81 -12.37 26.27
CA GLY A 40 25.44 -12.07 26.71
C GLY A 40 25.06 -10.60 26.55
N LEU A 41 25.97 -9.67 26.89
CA LEU A 41 25.76 -8.24 26.66
C LEU A 41 25.63 -7.90 25.18
N ALA A 42 26.51 -8.47 24.33
CA ALA A 42 26.47 -8.26 22.89
C ALA A 42 25.14 -8.77 22.29
N LEU A 43 24.70 -9.98 22.67
CA LEU A 43 23.42 -10.54 22.24
C LEU A 43 22.23 -9.70 22.70
N PHE A 44 22.23 -9.24 23.96
CA PHE A 44 21.20 -8.36 24.49
C PHE A 44 21.15 -7.04 23.71
N THR A 45 22.32 -6.43 23.46
CA THR A 45 22.42 -5.20 22.68
C THR A 45 21.88 -5.37 21.27
N TYR A 46 22.27 -6.47 20.62
CA TYR A 46 21.75 -6.83 19.29
C TYR A 46 20.22 -6.99 19.32
N ALA A 47 19.68 -7.72 20.28
CA ALA A 47 18.23 -7.88 20.43
C ALA A 47 17.51 -6.53 20.63
N VAL A 48 18.07 -5.63 21.44
CA VAL A 48 17.51 -4.27 21.62
C VAL A 48 17.54 -3.49 20.31
N ILE A 49 18.64 -3.56 19.56
CA ILE A 49 18.77 -2.91 18.24
C ILE A 49 17.72 -3.46 17.29
N VAL A 50 17.58 -4.78 17.18
CA VAL A 50 16.58 -5.43 16.31
C VAL A 50 15.16 -4.98 16.66
N VAL A 51 14.82 -4.92 17.95
CA VAL A 51 13.49 -4.46 18.39
C VAL A 51 13.27 -2.98 18.05
N VAL A 52 14.26 -2.10 18.32
CA VAL A 52 14.15 -0.66 18.03
C VAL A 52 13.98 -0.42 16.52
N PHE A 53 14.81 -1.05 15.69
CA PHE A 53 14.68 -0.95 14.24
C PHE A 53 13.40 -1.61 13.73
N GLY A 54 12.99 -2.74 14.29
CA GLY A 54 11.73 -3.40 13.94
C GLY A 54 10.52 -2.48 14.17
N VAL A 55 10.45 -1.83 15.33
CA VAL A 55 9.40 -0.84 15.62
C VAL A 55 9.47 0.35 14.66
N TYR A 56 10.68 0.86 14.36
CA TYR A 56 10.85 1.98 13.43
C TYR A 56 10.43 1.59 12.00
N TRP A 57 10.79 0.40 11.52
CA TRP A 57 10.44 -0.08 10.18
C TRP A 57 8.98 -0.48 10.03
N SER A 58 8.27 -0.69 11.14
CA SER A 58 6.83 -0.97 11.13
C SER A 58 5.96 0.27 10.89
N HIS A 59 6.55 1.46 10.72
CA HIS A 59 5.81 2.67 10.43
C HIS A 59 5.50 2.78 8.93
N LYS A 60 4.21 2.84 8.62
CA LYS A 60 3.75 3.10 7.25
C LYS A 60 4.02 4.55 6.85
N PRO A 61 4.21 4.85 5.56
CA PRO A 61 4.25 6.22 5.05
C PRO A 61 2.99 7.01 5.40
N GLU A 62 3.15 8.32 5.59
CA GLU A 62 2.03 9.24 5.75
C GLU A 62 1.33 9.49 4.41
N PHE A 63 0.18 10.14 4.47
CA PHE A 63 -0.49 10.61 3.26
C PHE A 63 0.25 11.84 2.72
N PHE A 64 0.29 11.95 1.40
CA PHE A 64 0.87 13.11 0.70
C PHE A 64 -0.19 13.81 -0.14
N ASP A 65 -0.04 15.11 -0.31
CA ASP A 65 -0.88 15.90 -1.23
C ASP A 65 -0.46 15.61 -2.68
N VAL A 66 -1.38 15.09 -3.48
CA VAL A 66 -1.09 14.67 -4.87
C VAL A 66 -0.82 15.84 -5.79
N ARG A 67 -1.43 17.03 -5.54
CA ARG A 67 -1.20 18.23 -6.32
C ARG A 67 0.17 18.85 -5.98
N GLU A 68 0.50 18.92 -4.70
CA GLU A 68 1.80 19.40 -4.24
C GLU A 68 2.92 18.51 -4.79
N ASN A 69 2.76 17.18 -4.72
CA ASN A 69 3.69 16.23 -5.32
C ASN A 69 3.85 16.43 -6.84
N ALA A 70 2.75 16.66 -7.57
CA ALA A 70 2.82 16.92 -9.01
C ALA A 70 3.56 18.23 -9.31
N LEU A 71 3.31 19.30 -8.55
CA LEU A 71 4.02 20.57 -8.67
C LEU A 71 5.51 20.45 -8.34
N GLU A 72 5.86 19.67 -7.32
CA GLU A 72 7.26 19.39 -6.98
C GLU A 72 7.99 18.71 -8.15
N LYS A 73 7.38 17.67 -8.75
CA LYS A 73 7.95 16.99 -9.93
C LYS A 73 7.99 17.88 -11.17
N ALA A 74 7.06 18.82 -11.30
CA ALA A 74 7.05 19.86 -12.33
C ALA A 74 8.00 21.03 -12.05
N LYS A 75 8.72 21.01 -10.90
CA LYS A 75 9.61 22.10 -10.44
C LYS A 75 8.89 23.45 -10.30
N GLY A 76 7.63 23.42 -9.85
CA GLY A 76 6.79 24.60 -9.65
C GLY A 76 6.13 25.15 -10.92
N ASP A 77 6.28 24.49 -12.05
CA ASP A 77 5.71 24.93 -13.33
C ASP A 77 4.31 24.33 -13.53
N GLU A 78 3.28 25.12 -13.27
CA GLU A 78 1.88 24.70 -13.44
C GLU A 78 1.49 24.37 -14.90
N ALA A 79 2.18 24.94 -15.89
CA ALA A 79 1.89 24.68 -17.29
C ALA A 79 2.18 23.20 -17.67
N LYS A 80 3.03 22.52 -16.91
CA LYS A 80 3.33 21.10 -17.09
C LYS A 80 2.26 20.15 -16.55
N LEU A 81 1.30 20.66 -15.76
CA LEU A 81 0.21 19.84 -15.21
C LEU A 81 -0.86 19.56 -16.29
N VAL A 82 -0.42 18.96 -17.37
CA VAL A 82 -1.30 18.47 -18.45
C VAL A 82 -2.09 17.23 -17.99
N PRO A 83 -3.20 16.85 -18.68
CA PRO A 83 -3.94 15.64 -18.34
C PRO A 83 -3.04 14.41 -18.24
N GLY A 84 -3.18 13.65 -17.15
CA GLY A 84 -2.37 12.47 -16.84
C GLY A 84 -1.05 12.76 -16.11
N TYR A 85 -0.64 14.02 -16.00
CA TYR A 85 0.58 14.38 -15.27
C TYR A 85 0.43 14.10 -13.78
N THR A 86 -0.68 14.53 -13.17
CA THR A 86 -0.92 14.37 -11.73
C THR A 86 -1.06 12.89 -11.36
N ALA A 87 -1.80 12.12 -12.15
CA ALA A 87 -1.94 10.68 -11.96
C ALA A 87 -0.59 9.95 -12.07
N THR A 88 0.19 10.23 -13.13
CA THR A 88 1.52 9.60 -13.30
C THR A 88 2.48 10.01 -12.17
N ALA A 89 2.46 11.28 -11.74
CA ALA A 89 3.27 11.77 -10.63
C ALA A 89 2.91 11.08 -9.30
N ALA A 90 1.63 10.80 -9.06
CA ALA A 90 1.17 10.05 -7.90
C ALA A 90 1.63 8.59 -7.94
N VAL A 91 1.53 7.92 -9.09
CA VAL A 91 2.04 6.54 -9.28
C VAL A 91 3.54 6.46 -9.01
N ILE A 92 4.32 7.43 -9.50
CA ILE A 92 5.77 7.52 -9.22
C ILE A 92 6.00 7.67 -7.72
N ARG A 93 5.28 8.57 -7.03
CA ARG A 93 5.46 8.79 -5.58
C ARG A 93 5.11 7.54 -4.77
N VAL A 94 4.01 6.86 -5.10
CA VAL A 94 3.64 5.59 -4.47
C VAL A 94 4.74 4.54 -4.63
N ALA A 95 5.32 4.42 -5.82
CA ALA A 95 6.43 3.50 -6.08
C ALA A 95 7.72 3.90 -5.34
N GLU A 96 8.00 5.20 -5.20
CA GLU A 96 9.12 5.71 -4.42
C GLU A 96 8.94 5.45 -2.92
N GLU A 97 7.74 5.66 -2.36
CA GLU A 97 7.45 5.35 -0.96
C GLU A 97 7.62 3.86 -0.67
N LEU A 98 7.24 2.98 -1.60
CA LEU A 98 7.46 1.55 -1.46
C LEU A 98 8.93 1.20 -1.22
N LEU A 99 9.86 1.93 -1.87
CA LEU A 99 11.31 1.69 -1.81
C LEU A 99 12.04 2.52 -0.75
N HIS A 100 11.50 3.66 -0.32
CA HIS A 100 12.22 4.64 0.50
C HIS A 100 11.60 4.86 1.90
N LYS A 101 10.49 4.20 2.23
CA LYS A 101 9.94 4.24 3.58
C LYS A 101 10.95 3.76 4.63
N PRO A 102 10.71 3.94 5.94
CA PRO A 102 11.57 3.42 6.98
C PRO A 102 11.87 1.93 6.78
N GLY A 103 13.15 1.57 6.70
CA GLY A 103 13.61 0.21 6.40
C GLY A 103 13.79 -0.11 4.91
N GLY A 104 13.34 0.74 3.99
CA GLY A 104 13.37 0.44 2.56
C GLY A 104 12.31 -0.58 2.16
N TYR A 105 12.55 -1.38 1.14
CA TYR A 105 11.73 -2.51 0.75
C TYR A 105 12.07 -3.71 1.64
N ILE A 106 11.10 -4.27 2.35
CA ILE A 106 11.30 -5.25 3.43
C ILE A 106 10.91 -6.67 3.00
N SER A 107 10.01 -6.81 2.02
CA SER A 107 9.45 -8.11 1.61
C SER A 107 10.51 -9.14 1.17
N ASN A 108 11.68 -8.68 0.72
CA ASN A 108 12.80 -9.54 0.31
C ASN A 108 13.96 -9.57 1.32
N ASP A 109 13.79 -9.04 2.54
CA ASP A 109 14.82 -9.02 3.56
C ASP A 109 15.09 -10.42 4.13
N VAL A 110 16.37 -10.82 4.14
CA VAL A 110 16.83 -12.11 4.69
C VAL A 110 17.51 -11.98 6.04
N THR A 111 17.56 -10.75 6.59
CA THR A 111 18.23 -10.46 7.88
C THR A 111 17.32 -9.74 8.84
N PRO A 112 17.51 -9.92 10.18
CA PRO A 112 16.80 -9.13 11.17
C PRO A 112 17.13 -7.62 11.08
N PRO A 113 16.14 -6.72 11.31
CA PRO A 113 14.79 -7.02 11.77
C PRO A 113 13.80 -7.39 10.66
N GLY A 114 14.08 -7.11 9.37
CA GLY A 114 13.15 -7.31 8.26
C GLY A 114 12.56 -8.71 8.23
N LEU A 115 13.40 -9.75 8.38
CA LEU A 115 13.00 -11.16 8.41
C LEU A 115 11.89 -11.48 9.46
N TYR A 116 11.76 -10.68 10.51
CA TYR A 116 10.77 -10.90 11.58
C TYR A 116 9.53 -10.02 11.46
N LEU A 117 9.49 -9.15 10.45
CA LEU A 117 8.34 -8.30 10.20
C LEU A 117 7.43 -8.99 9.18
N ASP A 118 6.17 -9.16 9.53
CA ASP A 118 5.12 -9.72 8.65
C ASP A 118 4.14 -8.65 8.17
N ASN A 119 3.70 -7.77 9.04
CA ASN A 119 2.72 -6.73 8.73
C ASN A 119 3.18 -5.77 7.61
N MET A 120 4.45 -5.34 7.63
CA MET A 120 4.96 -4.39 6.64
C MET A 120 5.17 -5.02 5.26
N PRO A 121 5.71 -6.23 5.11
CA PRO A 121 5.72 -6.96 3.85
C PRO A 121 4.32 -7.13 3.24
N ASN A 122 3.31 -7.44 4.03
CA ASN A 122 1.93 -7.54 3.56
C ASN A 122 1.38 -6.17 3.11
N TRP A 123 1.70 -5.08 3.84
CA TRP A 123 1.38 -3.73 3.40
C TRP A 123 2.05 -3.39 2.07
N GLU A 124 3.34 -3.71 1.90
CA GLU A 124 4.08 -3.55 0.63
C GLU A 124 3.44 -4.32 -0.51
N PHE A 125 3.01 -5.54 -0.27
CA PHE A 125 2.32 -6.36 -1.27
C PHE A 125 0.98 -5.75 -1.69
N GLY A 126 0.25 -5.15 -0.76
CA GLY A 126 -0.96 -4.38 -1.07
C GLY A 126 -0.68 -3.18 -1.97
N VAL A 127 0.33 -2.37 -1.64
CA VAL A 127 0.77 -1.22 -2.46
C VAL A 127 1.22 -1.70 -3.85
N LEU A 128 2.02 -2.76 -3.90
CA LEU A 128 2.51 -3.32 -5.14
C LEU A 128 1.38 -3.85 -6.04
N THR A 129 0.34 -4.44 -5.44
CA THR A 129 -0.84 -4.92 -6.18
C THR A 129 -1.51 -3.77 -6.92
N GLU A 130 -1.74 -2.64 -6.25
CA GLU A 130 -2.32 -1.46 -6.89
C GLU A 130 -1.37 -0.84 -7.93
N LEU A 131 -0.07 -0.78 -7.61
CA LEU A 131 0.94 -0.26 -8.53
C LEU A 131 1.00 -1.06 -9.84
N ARG A 132 0.87 -2.38 -9.76
CA ARG A 132 0.77 -3.28 -10.93
C ARG A 132 -0.50 -3.03 -11.74
N ASP A 133 -1.61 -2.86 -11.04
CA ASP A 133 -2.92 -2.65 -11.70
C ASP A 133 -2.95 -1.28 -12.42
N VAL A 134 -2.47 -0.21 -11.79
CA VAL A 134 -2.45 1.12 -12.42
C VAL A 134 -1.37 1.24 -13.51
N ALA A 135 -0.19 0.63 -13.35
CA ALA A 135 0.83 0.62 -14.40
C ALA A 135 0.33 -0.08 -15.67
N ARG A 136 -0.41 -1.19 -15.50
CA ARG A 136 -1.08 -1.87 -16.60
C ARG A 136 -2.16 -1.02 -17.24
N ALA A 137 -2.97 -0.32 -16.46
CA ALA A 137 -3.99 0.59 -16.96
C ALA A 137 -3.37 1.79 -17.71
N LEU A 138 -2.27 2.35 -17.20
CA LEU A 138 -1.50 3.38 -17.90
C LEU A 138 -1.05 2.89 -19.29
N ARG A 139 -0.48 1.68 -19.37
CA ARG A 139 0.03 1.09 -20.61
C ARG A 139 -1.08 0.75 -21.60
N ASN A 140 -2.18 0.14 -21.14
CA ASN A 140 -3.17 -0.46 -22.03
C ASN A 140 -4.35 0.45 -22.35
N ASP A 141 -4.74 1.32 -21.40
CA ASP A 141 -5.98 2.07 -21.48
C ASP A 141 -5.72 3.58 -21.57
N PHE A 142 -4.94 4.16 -20.67
CA PHE A 142 -4.79 5.61 -20.60
C PHE A 142 -3.84 6.20 -21.63
N SER A 143 -2.79 5.49 -22.04
CA SER A 143 -1.82 5.98 -23.07
C SER A 143 -2.24 5.70 -24.51
N ARG A 144 -3.34 4.98 -24.73
CA ARG A 144 -3.75 4.53 -26.07
C ARG A 144 -5.08 5.13 -26.47
N SER A 145 -5.15 5.66 -27.70
CA SER A 145 -6.41 6.17 -28.26
C SER A 145 -7.40 5.05 -28.60
N GLN A 146 -6.87 3.88 -28.98
CA GLN A 146 -7.62 2.67 -29.31
C GLN A 146 -6.80 1.45 -28.93
N THR A 147 -7.45 0.31 -28.71
CA THR A 147 -6.81 -0.96 -28.31
C THR A 147 -5.74 -1.43 -29.30
N GLN A 148 -5.87 -1.06 -30.58
CA GLN A 148 -4.92 -1.40 -31.65
C GLN A 148 -3.78 -0.38 -31.82
N SER A 149 -3.77 0.73 -31.06
CA SER A 149 -2.69 1.72 -31.11
C SER A 149 -1.38 1.13 -30.58
N VAL A 150 -0.25 1.69 -31.05
CA VAL A 150 1.08 1.31 -30.54
C VAL A 150 1.17 1.62 -29.04
N GLU A 151 1.77 0.70 -28.30
CA GLU A 151 2.03 0.90 -26.87
C GLU A 151 3.07 2.00 -26.64
N ASP A 152 2.92 2.74 -25.55
CA ASP A 152 3.95 3.69 -25.15
C ASP A 152 5.24 2.96 -24.74
N ARG A 153 6.38 3.41 -25.31
CA ARG A 153 7.69 2.76 -25.16
C ARG A 153 8.17 2.66 -23.71
N ASP A 154 7.87 3.67 -22.89
CA ASP A 154 8.32 3.69 -21.50
C ASP A 154 7.34 2.92 -20.59
N LEU A 155 6.04 2.98 -20.85
CA LEU A 155 5.05 2.19 -20.12
C LEU A 155 5.17 0.68 -20.45
N ALA A 156 5.58 0.32 -21.67
CA ALA A 156 5.91 -1.06 -22.03
C ALA A 156 7.10 -1.60 -21.23
N VAL A 157 7.97 -0.74 -20.70
CA VAL A 157 9.03 -1.11 -19.76
C VAL A 157 8.54 -1.08 -18.31
N ALA A 158 7.78 -0.05 -17.90
CA ALA A 158 7.39 0.15 -16.50
C ALA A 158 6.51 -0.99 -15.96
N ASP A 159 5.46 -1.39 -16.71
CA ASP A 159 4.51 -2.42 -16.27
C ASP A 159 5.21 -3.78 -15.97
N PRO A 160 6.02 -4.39 -16.86
CA PRO A 160 6.73 -5.63 -16.55
C PRO A 160 7.69 -5.50 -15.36
N GLN A 161 8.31 -4.34 -15.14
CA GLN A 161 9.25 -4.15 -14.03
C GLN A 161 8.55 -4.23 -12.67
N PHE A 162 7.34 -3.66 -12.52
CA PHE A 162 6.55 -3.81 -11.29
C PHE A 162 5.95 -5.22 -11.13
N ASN A 163 5.84 -5.98 -12.21
CA ASN A 163 5.43 -7.39 -12.19
C ASN A 163 6.57 -8.37 -11.89
N TYR A 164 7.80 -7.86 -11.70
CA TYR A 164 8.93 -8.68 -11.29
C TYR A 164 8.68 -9.34 -9.92
N ASP A 165 9.41 -10.41 -9.64
CA ASP A 165 9.34 -11.14 -8.36
C ASP A 165 9.55 -10.20 -7.16
N SER A 166 8.62 -10.23 -6.20
CA SER A 166 8.62 -9.37 -5.02
C SER A 166 9.55 -9.85 -3.91
N GLU A 167 10.11 -11.07 -4.01
CA GLU A 167 10.91 -11.68 -2.95
C GLU A 167 12.39 -11.85 -3.34
N SER A 168 12.77 -11.41 -4.56
CA SER A 168 14.15 -11.54 -5.03
C SER A 168 15.07 -10.53 -4.32
N TRP A 169 16.04 -11.03 -3.55
CA TRP A 169 16.99 -10.19 -2.82
C TRP A 169 18.34 -9.99 -3.53
N ILE A 170 18.64 -10.79 -4.57
CA ILE A 170 19.94 -10.77 -5.28
C ILE A 170 19.79 -11.15 -6.75
N LEU A 171 20.47 -10.44 -7.62
CA LEU A 171 20.84 -10.68 -9.02
C LEU A 171 19.71 -11.11 -9.99
N PRO A 172 18.80 -10.22 -10.35
CA PRO A 172 18.64 -8.86 -9.87
C PRO A 172 17.79 -8.81 -8.60
N SER A 173 18.01 -7.80 -7.76
CA SER A 173 17.12 -7.57 -6.61
C SER A 173 15.84 -6.90 -7.06
N THR A 174 14.76 -7.17 -6.33
CA THR A 174 13.44 -6.56 -6.55
C THR A 174 13.51 -5.05 -6.67
N GLU A 175 14.24 -4.39 -5.76
CA GLU A 175 14.39 -2.93 -5.74
C GLU A 175 15.08 -2.41 -7.01
N SER A 176 16.01 -3.18 -7.58
CA SER A 176 16.70 -2.78 -8.81
C SER A 176 15.74 -2.77 -9.99
N GLU A 177 14.84 -3.74 -10.07
CA GLU A 177 13.84 -3.84 -11.14
C GLU A 177 12.75 -2.78 -10.96
N TYR A 178 12.25 -2.56 -9.74
CA TYR A 178 11.26 -1.51 -9.49
C TYR A 178 11.83 -0.11 -9.76
N LYS A 179 13.11 0.15 -9.45
CA LYS A 179 13.78 1.41 -9.83
C LYS A 179 13.84 1.62 -11.35
N LYS A 180 13.98 0.56 -12.15
CA LYS A 180 13.90 0.66 -13.62
C LYS A 180 12.48 1.04 -14.05
N GLY A 181 11.45 0.47 -13.41
CA GLY A 181 10.05 0.83 -13.62
C GLY A 181 9.78 2.31 -13.29
N ILE A 182 10.24 2.78 -12.13
CA ILE A 182 10.14 4.18 -11.73
C ILE A 182 10.85 5.10 -12.74
N ALA A 183 12.07 4.75 -13.16
CA ALA A 183 12.81 5.52 -14.15
C ALA A 183 12.08 5.60 -15.50
N ALA A 184 11.39 4.52 -15.90
CA ALA A 184 10.55 4.52 -17.10
C ALA A 184 9.32 5.45 -16.94
N LEU A 185 8.65 5.41 -15.78
CA LEU A 185 7.55 6.34 -15.48
C LEU A 185 8.00 7.82 -15.49
N TYR A 186 9.20 8.12 -15.01
CA TYR A 186 9.77 9.48 -15.09
C TYR A 186 9.99 9.93 -16.53
N ARG A 187 10.47 9.04 -17.42
CA ARG A 187 10.61 9.37 -18.85
C ARG A 187 9.24 9.61 -19.49
N TYR A 188 8.26 8.79 -19.17
CA TYR A 188 6.88 9.00 -19.64
C TYR A 188 6.31 10.32 -19.12
N LEU A 189 6.45 10.62 -17.83
CA LEU A 189 6.01 11.89 -17.23
C LEU A 189 6.62 13.10 -17.91
N HIS A 190 7.93 13.03 -18.23
CA HIS A 190 8.62 14.10 -18.96
C HIS A 190 8.01 14.31 -20.35
N ARG A 191 7.76 13.24 -21.10
CA ARG A 191 7.16 13.30 -22.44
C ARG A 191 5.72 13.81 -22.45
N LEU A 192 4.94 13.52 -21.40
CA LEU A 192 3.59 14.08 -21.25
C LEU A 192 3.59 15.61 -21.25
N SER A 193 4.60 16.23 -20.65
CA SER A 193 4.71 17.68 -20.50
C SER A 193 5.63 18.33 -21.53
N ASP A 194 6.15 17.58 -22.50
CA ASP A 194 7.01 18.14 -23.56
C ASP A 194 6.18 18.60 -24.75
N GLU A 195 6.02 19.93 -24.86
CA GLU A 195 5.29 20.56 -25.94
C GLU A 195 5.99 20.46 -27.33
N ARG A 196 7.25 20.01 -27.38
CA ARG A 196 8.00 19.96 -28.63
C ARG A 196 7.83 18.64 -29.38
N GLU A 197 7.83 17.53 -28.63
CA GLU A 197 7.78 16.21 -29.23
C GLU A 197 6.35 15.65 -29.30
N TYR A 198 5.45 16.03 -28.38
CA TYR A 198 4.06 15.56 -28.26
C TYR A 198 3.90 14.03 -28.37
N ASP A 199 4.94 13.29 -27.97
CA ASP A 199 5.00 11.83 -28.12
C ASP A 199 4.52 11.05 -26.87
N GLY A 200 4.29 11.74 -25.74
CA GLY A 200 3.60 11.21 -24.57
C GLY A 200 2.11 11.50 -24.65
N GLN A 201 1.26 10.49 -24.50
CA GLN A 201 -0.20 10.64 -24.56
C GLN A 201 -0.87 10.11 -23.32
N PHE A 202 -1.90 10.82 -22.86
CA PHE A 202 -2.81 10.35 -21.83
C PHE A 202 -4.25 10.75 -22.20
N TYR A 203 -5.11 9.76 -22.33
CA TYR A 203 -6.48 9.96 -22.81
C TYR A 203 -7.46 9.92 -21.64
N THR A 204 -7.94 11.09 -21.23
CA THR A 204 -8.97 11.26 -20.19
C THR A 204 -10.35 10.94 -20.74
N ARG A 205 -10.64 9.67 -21.00
CA ARG A 205 -11.92 9.18 -21.50
C ARG A 205 -12.69 8.44 -20.42
N ALA A 206 -14.01 8.57 -20.44
CA ALA A 206 -14.89 7.92 -19.49
C ALA A 206 -14.78 6.39 -19.51
N ASP A 207 -14.61 5.79 -20.70
CA ASP A 207 -14.43 4.35 -20.88
C ASP A 207 -13.11 3.84 -20.29
N ASN A 208 -12.00 4.58 -20.44
CA ASN A 208 -10.71 4.23 -19.86
C ASN A 208 -10.79 4.25 -18.31
N LEU A 209 -11.37 5.31 -17.75
CA LEU A 209 -11.58 5.38 -16.31
C LEU A 209 -12.50 4.27 -15.81
N ALA A 210 -13.59 3.97 -16.54
CA ALA A 210 -14.51 2.89 -16.18
C ALA A 210 -13.82 1.51 -16.22
N ALA A 211 -12.94 1.26 -17.19
CA ALA A 211 -12.19 0.01 -17.29
C ALA A 211 -11.26 -0.18 -16.08
N TYR A 212 -10.50 0.85 -15.70
CA TYR A 212 -9.66 0.80 -14.51
C TYR A 212 -10.49 0.61 -13.22
N LEU A 213 -11.58 1.36 -13.06
CA LEU A 213 -12.46 1.24 -11.90
C LEU A 213 -13.13 -0.14 -11.77
N GLU A 214 -13.41 -0.83 -12.88
CA GLU A 214 -13.89 -2.22 -12.84
C GLU A 214 -12.83 -3.19 -12.26
N LEU A 215 -11.54 -2.96 -12.54
CA LEU A 215 -10.46 -3.71 -11.92
C LEU A 215 -10.39 -3.42 -10.42
N VAL A 216 -10.42 -2.14 -10.04
CA VAL A 216 -10.49 -1.69 -8.64
C VAL A 216 -11.66 -2.35 -7.91
N ARG A 217 -12.85 -2.37 -8.53
CA ARG A 217 -14.05 -3.00 -7.97
C ARG A 217 -13.82 -4.49 -7.64
N LYS A 218 -13.18 -5.24 -8.53
CA LYS A 218 -12.85 -6.64 -8.30
C LYS A 218 -11.90 -6.81 -7.11
N ARG A 219 -10.88 -5.94 -7.00
CA ARG A 219 -9.92 -5.95 -5.89
C ARG A 219 -10.59 -5.64 -4.56
N LEU A 220 -11.36 -4.55 -4.49
CA LEU A 220 -12.10 -4.17 -3.28
C LEU A 220 -13.08 -5.25 -2.84
N GLY A 221 -13.79 -5.89 -3.78
CA GLY A 221 -14.65 -7.03 -3.51
C GLY A 221 -13.90 -8.23 -2.91
N ASN A 222 -12.72 -8.54 -3.43
CA ASN A 222 -11.85 -9.59 -2.88
C ASN A 222 -11.41 -9.26 -1.45
N PHE A 223 -10.91 -8.03 -1.20
CA PHE A 223 -10.51 -7.60 0.15
C PHE A 223 -11.66 -7.63 1.14
N THR A 224 -12.85 -7.16 0.74
CA THR A 224 -14.05 -7.24 1.57
C THR A 224 -14.33 -8.67 2.03
N GLN A 225 -14.26 -9.64 1.12
CA GLN A 225 -14.49 -11.04 1.42
C GLN A 225 -13.40 -11.65 2.32
N ARG A 226 -12.13 -11.34 2.07
CA ARG A 226 -11.00 -11.86 2.86
C ARG A 226 -11.00 -11.29 4.27
N LEU A 227 -11.23 -9.98 4.43
CA LEU A 227 -11.33 -9.33 5.73
C LEU A 227 -12.53 -9.85 6.54
N ALA A 228 -13.68 -10.06 5.91
CA ALA A 228 -14.86 -10.63 6.56
C ALA A 228 -14.68 -12.10 6.96
N ALA A 229 -13.78 -12.84 6.30
CA ALA A 229 -13.44 -14.21 6.68
C ALA A 229 -12.69 -14.31 8.03
N SER A 230 -12.28 -13.19 8.62
CA SER A 230 -11.65 -13.12 9.96
C SER A 230 -12.52 -13.75 11.06
N ILE A 231 -13.85 -13.63 10.96
CA ILE A 231 -14.82 -14.25 11.91
C ILE A 231 -15.34 -15.60 11.44
N GLY A 232 -14.96 -16.04 10.24
CA GLY A 232 -15.52 -17.23 9.58
C GLY A 232 -16.82 -16.94 8.84
N GLN A 233 -16.93 -17.49 7.65
CA GLN A 233 -18.10 -17.37 6.78
C GLN A 233 -18.48 -18.70 6.18
N GLU A 234 -19.78 -18.99 6.17
CA GLU A 234 -20.31 -20.08 5.38
C GLU A 234 -20.50 -19.60 3.94
N ARG A 235 -19.79 -20.19 2.99
CA ARG A 235 -19.88 -19.89 1.56
C ARG A 235 -20.55 -21.02 0.82
N LEU A 236 -21.47 -20.67 -0.07
CA LEU A 236 -22.02 -21.61 -1.04
C LEU A 236 -20.96 -21.93 -2.10
N ASN A 237 -20.90 -23.18 -2.48
CA ASN A 237 -20.03 -23.61 -3.56
C ASN A 237 -20.71 -23.34 -4.90
N VAL A 238 -20.27 -22.27 -5.56
CA VAL A 238 -20.82 -21.80 -6.85
C VAL A 238 -19.98 -22.23 -8.06
N ASP A 239 -19.03 -23.14 -7.89
CA ASP A 239 -18.07 -23.52 -8.96
C ASP A 239 -18.76 -24.01 -10.25
N LEU A 240 -19.96 -24.59 -10.14
CA LEU A 240 -20.76 -25.04 -11.29
C LEU A 240 -22.02 -24.18 -11.51
N ALA A 241 -22.11 -23.01 -10.88
CA ALA A 241 -23.22 -22.11 -11.08
C ALA A 241 -23.27 -21.62 -12.53
N GLY A 242 -24.39 -21.80 -13.21
CA GLY A 242 -24.56 -21.45 -14.62
C GLY A 242 -24.20 -22.56 -15.61
N GLU A 243 -23.71 -23.72 -15.15
CA GLU A 243 -23.37 -24.87 -16.00
C GLU A 243 -24.29 -26.09 -15.70
N PRO A 244 -25.53 -26.11 -16.21
CA PRO A 244 -26.53 -27.12 -15.84
C PRO A 244 -26.12 -28.57 -16.15
N ARG A 245 -25.19 -28.78 -17.09
CA ARG A 245 -24.70 -30.08 -17.54
C ARG A 245 -23.39 -30.49 -16.88
N ALA A 246 -22.72 -29.59 -16.18
CA ALA A 246 -21.47 -29.89 -15.53
C ALA A 246 -21.70 -30.76 -14.30
N ARG A 247 -20.89 -31.83 -14.16
CA ARG A 247 -20.88 -32.72 -12.99
C ARG A 247 -19.49 -32.75 -12.40
N ARG A 248 -19.41 -32.69 -11.08
CA ARG A 248 -18.14 -32.85 -10.38
C ARG A 248 -17.70 -34.30 -10.43
N SER A 249 -16.44 -34.54 -10.75
CA SER A 249 -15.84 -35.88 -10.67
C SER A 249 -15.66 -36.34 -9.23
N THR A 250 -15.52 -35.41 -8.29
CA THR A 250 -15.40 -35.68 -6.85
C THR A 250 -16.53 -34.96 -6.09
N PRO A 251 -17.24 -35.63 -5.17
CA PRO A 251 -18.23 -34.99 -4.33
C PRO A 251 -17.58 -33.88 -3.47
N VAL A 252 -18.10 -32.66 -3.55
CA VAL A 252 -17.67 -31.53 -2.73
C VAL A 252 -18.92 -30.98 -2.04
N PRO A 253 -18.85 -30.61 -0.75
CA PRO A 253 -19.99 -30.04 -0.04
C PRO A 253 -20.53 -28.78 -0.73
N ASP A 254 -21.84 -28.61 -0.73
CA ASP A 254 -22.50 -27.42 -1.27
C ASP A 254 -22.21 -26.15 -0.44
N ARG A 255 -21.81 -26.35 0.81
CA ARG A 255 -21.42 -25.28 1.73
C ARG A 255 -20.02 -25.52 2.25
N ARG A 256 -19.21 -24.46 2.26
CA ARG A 256 -17.86 -24.50 2.80
C ARG A 256 -17.71 -23.39 3.84
N PHE A 257 -17.29 -23.75 5.04
CA PHE A 257 -16.87 -22.79 6.06
C PHE A 257 -15.46 -22.30 5.72
N VAL A 258 -15.30 -20.99 5.55
CA VAL A 258 -14.02 -20.35 5.26
C VAL A 258 -13.73 -19.39 6.39
N GLN A 259 -12.60 -19.59 7.06
CA GLN A 259 -12.11 -18.71 8.11
C GLN A 259 -10.60 -18.46 7.90
N THR A 260 -10.18 -17.22 8.01
CA THR A 260 -8.76 -16.86 8.00
C THR A 260 -8.12 -17.40 9.27
N PRO A 261 -6.99 -18.15 9.18
CA PRO A 261 -6.22 -18.55 10.35
C PRO A 261 -5.86 -17.32 11.20
N TRP A 262 -5.86 -17.49 12.52
CA TRP A 262 -5.65 -16.36 13.43
C TRP A 262 -4.33 -15.63 13.22
N LEU A 263 -3.27 -16.33 12.85
CA LEU A 263 -1.94 -15.76 12.55
C LEU A 263 -1.86 -15.06 11.18
N GLU A 264 -2.88 -15.17 10.35
CA GLU A 264 -2.93 -14.54 9.02
C GLU A 264 -3.96 -13.40 8.94
N VAL A 265 -4.64 -13.10 10.06
CA VAL A 265 -5.68 -12.04 10.08
C VAL A 265 -5.08 -10.65 9.88
N ASP A 266 -3.95 -10.39 10.50
CA ASP A 266 -3.21 -9.14 10.36
C ASP A 266 -2.54 -9.01 8.99
N ASP A 267 -2.08 -10.11 8.39
CA ASP A 267 -1.56 -10.13 7.02
C ASP A 267 -2.58 -9.58 6.02
N VAL A 268 -3.80 -10.16 6.03
CA VAL A 268 -4.90 -9.70 5.18
C VAL A 268 -5.28 -8.25 5.45
N PHE A 269 -5.25 -7.85 6.72
CA PHE A 269 -5.57 -6.48 7.13
C PHE A 269 -4.54 -5.48 6.61
N TYR A 270 -3.24 -5.77 6.75
CA TYR A 270 -2.18 -4.88 6.30
C TYR A 270 -2.06 -4.85 4.78
N GLU A 271 -2.28 -5.97 4.09
CA GLU A 271 -2.37 -6.00 2.62
C GLU A 271 -3.49 -5.08 2.11
N ALA A 272 -4.69 -5.19 2.70
CA ALA A 272 -5.80 -4.32 2.36
C ALA A 272 -5.50 -2.84 2.65
N ARG A 273 -4.78 -2.53 3.75
CA ARG A 273 -4.34 -1.16 4.06
C ARG A 273 -3.33 -0.63 3.07
N GLY A 274 -2.37 -1.44 2.63
CA GLY A 274 -1.41 -1.04 1.60
C GLY A 274 -2.09 -0.73 0.27
N TYR A 275 -2.98 -1.61 -0.16
CA TYR A 275 -3.77 -1.42 -1.37
C TYR A 275 -4.63 -0.15 -1.30
N THR A 276 -5.41 0.03 -0.24
CA THR A 276 -6.29 1.19 -0.10
C THR A 276 -5.55 2.50 0.11
N TRP A 277 -4.35 2.48 0.73
CA TRP A 277 -3.48 3.65 0.84
C TRP A 277 -2.98 4.10 -0.54
N SER A 278 -2.49 3.18 -1.35
CA SER A 278 -2.02 3.45 -2.71
C SER A 278 -3.17 3.92 -3.61
N LEU A 279 -4.28 3.18 -3.62
CA LEU A 279 -5.48 3.50 -4.39
C LEU A 279 -6.01 4.90 -4.07
N LEU A 280 -6.02 5.31 -2.80
CA LEU A 280 -6.47 6.63 -2.38
C LEU A 280 -5.73 7.75 -3.12
N HIS A 281 -4.40 7.74 -3.10
CA HIS A 281 -3.59 8.76 -3.76
C HIS A 281 -3.75 8.74 -5.29
N ILE A 282 -3.85 7.55 -5.88
CA ILE A 282 -4.07 7.41 -7.32
C ILE A 282 -5.45 7.97 -7.71
N LEU A 283 -6.50 7.67 -6.96
CA LEU A 283 -7.83 8.22 -7.24
C LEU A 283 -7.90 9.73 -6.96
N GLU A 284 -7.25 10.25 -5.92
CA GLU A 284 -7.19 11.71 -5.69
C GLU A 284 -6.52 12.42 -6.87
N ALA A 285 -5.44 11.86 -7.42
CA ALA A 285 -4.78 12.39 -8.61
C ALA A 285 -5.64 12.27 -9.87
N MET A 286 -6.31 11.12 -10.06
CA MET A 286 -7.27 10.95 -11.16
C MET A 286 -8.48 11.90 -11.06
N ALA A 287 -8.93 12.26 -9.85
CA ALA A 287 -9.99 13.25 -9.69
C ALA A 287 -9.62 14.62 -10.28
N ILE A 288 -8.32 14.96 -10.28
CA ILE A 288 -7.78 16.18 -10.89
C ILE A 288 -7.75 16.03 -12.41
N ASP A 289 -7.09 14.99 -12.91
CA ASP A 289 -6.86 14.79 -14.35
C ASP A 289 -8.16 14.52 -15.12
N PHE A 290 -9.13 13.83 -14.51
CA PHE A 290 -10.45 13.52 -15.10
C PHE A 290 -11.55 14.52 -14.72
N GLN A 291 -11.21 15.66 -14.10
CA GLN A 291 -12.19 16.64 -13.66
C GLN A 291 -13.23 17.03 -14.75
N PRO A 292 -12.86 17.27 -16.02
CA PRO A 292 -13.84 17.56 -17.06
C PRO A 292 -14.85 16.41 -17.27
N VAL A 293 -14.35 15.17 -17.40
CA VAL A 293 -15.18 13.97 -17.60
C VAL A 293 -16.12 13.74 -16.41
N LEU A 294 -15.60 13.87 -15.17
CA LEU A 294 -16.41 13.72 -13.96
C LEU A 294 -17.49 14.78 -13.84
N THR A 295 -17.24 15.98 -14.37
CA THR A 295 -18.25 17.07 -14.41
C THR A 295 -19.31 16.77 -15.45
N ASP A 296 -18.94 16.41 -16.66
CA ASP A 296 -19.86 16.11 -17.76
C ASP A 296 -20.79 14.92 -17.44
N LYS A 297 -20.27 13.91 -16.75
CA LYS A 297 -21.02 12.74 -16.31
C LYS A 297 -21.74 12.92 -14.96
N ASN A 298 -21.69 14.11 -14.35
CA ASN A 298 -22.23 14.39 -13.02
C ASN A 298 -21.74 13.41 -11.92
N ALA A 299 -20.50 12.93 -12.07
CA ALA A 299 -19.92 11.83 -11.30
C ALA A 299 -19.01 12.29 -10.14
N ARG A 300 -18.80 13.61 -9.97
CA ARG A 300 -17.88 14.19 -8.97
C ARG A 300 -18.20 13.76 -7.54
N VAL A 301 -19.47 13.80 -7.16
CA VAL A 301 -19.90 13.47 -5.78
C VAL A 301 -19.66 12.00 -5.48
N SER A 302 -20.00 11.10 -6.41
CA SER A 302 -19.76 9.67 -6.28
C SER A 302 -18.25 9.36 -6.17
N PHE A 303 -17.42 10.06 -6.95
CA PHE A 303 -15.98 9.93 -6.89
C PHE A 303 -15.40 10.39 -5.53
N GLN A 304 -15.89 11.52 -5.01
CA GLN A 304 -15.49 12.01 -3.68
C GLN A 304 -15.94 11.08 -2.55
N GLN A 305 -17.09 10.39 -2.70
CA GLN A 305 -17.54 9.41 -1.72
C GLN A 305 -16.55 8.24 -1.63
N ILE A 306 -16.05 7.72 -2.78
CA ILE A 306 -15.05 6.65 -2.81
C ILE A 306 -13.79 7.09 -2.03
N ILE A 307 -13.29 8.30 -2.28
CA ILE A 307 -12.12 8.86 -1.58
C ILE A 307 -12.35 8.88 -0.07
N ARG A 308 -13.52 9.32 0.40
CA ARG A 308 -13.85 9.37 1.84
C ARG A 308 -13.88 7.99 2.48
N GLU A 309 -14.46 7.00 1.82
CA GLU A 309 -14.49 5.62 2.33
C GLU A 309 -13.07 5.02 2.41
N LEU A 310 -12.21 5.30 1.43
CA LEU A 310 -10.82 4.86 1.44
C LEU A 310 -10.00 5.57 2.54
N GLN A 311 -10.25 6.85 2.79
CA GLN A 311 -9.65 7.59 3.92
C GLN A 311 -10.07 6.97 5.25
N ALA A 312 -11.36 6.64 5.42
CA ALA A 312 -11.87 6.00 6.62
C ALA A 312 -11.28 4.58 6.82
N ALA A 313 -11.14 3.80 5.75
CA ALA A 313 -10.46 2.49 5.78
C ALA A 313 -9.00 2.59 6.24
N ASN A 314 -8.34 3.72 5.99
CA ASN A 314 -6.96 4.00 6.39
C ASN A 314 -6.81 4.79 7.69
N ALA A 315 -7.89 5.03 8.44
CA ALA A 315 -7.85 5.74 9.71
C ALA A 315 -6.81 5.13 10.69
N ALA A 316 -6.27 5.97 11.56
CA ALA A 316 -5.26 5.55 12.53
C ALA A 316 -5.83 4.49 13.49
N MET A 317 -5.09 3.40 13.63
CA MET A 317 -5.41 2.35 14.59
C MET A 317 -4.60 2.57 15.86
N TRP A 318 -5.28 2.68 17.00
CA TRP A 318 -4.64 2.91 18.30
C TRP A 318 -4.10 1.63 18.97
N SER A 319 -4.60 0.47 18.52
CA SER A 319 -4.12 -0.81 19.04
C SER A 319 -2.79 -1.19 18.37
N PRO A 320 -1.80 -1.69 19.14
CA PRO A 320 -0.54 -2.18 18.58
C PRO A 320 -0.69 -3.49 17.79
N VAL A 321 -1.84 -4.15 17.92
CA VAL A 321 -2.17 -5.42 17.24
C VAL A 321 -3.55 -5.32 16.59
N VAL A 322 -3.75 -6.09 15.52
CA VAL A 322 -5.07 -6.22 14.88
C VAL A 322 -5.98 -7.04 15.80
N LEU A 323 -7.00 -6.39 16.38
CA LEU A 323 -7.99 -7.06 17.20
C LEU A 323 -9.03 -7.75 16.32
N ASN A 324 -9.26 -9.04 16.59
CA ASN A 324 -10.21 -9.88 15.86
C ASN A 324 -11.28 -10.47 16.80
N GLY A 325 -12.04 -9.56 17.44
CA GLY A 325 -13.20 -9.97 18.24
C GLY A 325 -14.36 -10.44 17.38
N THR A 326 -15.34 -11.12 18.02
CA THR A 326 -16.62 -11.40 17.36
C THR A 326 -17.38 -10.09 17.15
N GLY A 327 -18.10 -9.94 16.04
CA GLY A 327 -18.78 -8.67 15.68
C GLY A 327 -19.74 -8.12 16.74
N PHE A 328 -20.18 -8.94 17.70
CA PHE A 328 -21.04 -8.58 18.83
C PHE A 328 -20.37 -8.81 20.20
N GLY A 329 -19.05 -9.01 20.21
CA GLY A 329 -18.28 -9.26 21.43
C GLY A 329 -17.73 -7.97 22.09
N LEU A 330 -16.99 -8.14 23.20
CA LEU A 330 -16.36 -7.05 23.95
C LEU A 330 -15.12 -6.46 23.26
N LEU A 331 -14.47 -7.24 22.39
CA LEU A 331 -13.27 -6.80 21.67
C LEU A 331 -13.67 -6.22 20.31
N ALA A 332 -13.00 -5.15 19.91
CA ALA A 332 -13.12 -4.61 18.57
C ALA A 332 -12.71 -5.65 17.50
N ASN A 333 -13.26 -5.53 16.30
CA ASN A 333 -12.81 -6.26 15.13
C ASN A 333 -12.39 -5.28 14.04
N HIS A 334 -11.09 -5.06 13.91
CA HIS A 334 -10.53 -4.10 12.95
C HIS A 334 -10.76 -4.57 11.50
N SER A 335 -10.67 -5.87 11.25
CA SER A 335 -10.87 -6.43 9.91
C SER A 335 -12.30 -6.22 9.42
N LEU A 336 -13.32 -6.43 10.28
CA LEU A 336 -14.72 -6.17 9.91
C LEU A 336 -15.02 -4.70 9.69
N VAL A 337 -14.46 -3.82 10.52
CA VAL A 337 -14.63 -2.37 10.36
C VAL A 337 -14.04 -1.93 9.02
N MET A 338 -12.84 -2.37 8.71
CA MET A 338 -12.20 -2.09 7.43
C MET A 338 -12.97 -2.69 6.26
N ALA A 339 -13.47 -3.93 6.40
CA ALA A 339 -14.30 -4.58 5.39
C ALA A 339 -15.57 -3.77 5.07
N SER A 340 -16.17 -3.13 6.09
CA SER A 340 -17.34 -2.27 5.91
C SER A 340 -17.02 -1.04 5.06
N TYR A 341 -15.94 -0.32 5.35
CA TYR A 341 -15.52 0.83 4.55
C TYR A 341 -15.15 0.43 3.11
N ILE A 342 -14.41 -0.68 2.94
CA ILE A 342 -14.05 -1.18 1.61
C ILE A 342 -15.29 -1.63 0.83
N ALA A 343 -16.27 -2.24 1.48
CA ALA A 343 -17.53 -2.62 0.85
C ALA A 343 -18.34 -1.39 0.38
N SER A 344 -18.38 -0.33 1.21
CA SER A 344 -19.02 0.94 0.85
C SER A 344 -18.31 1.60 -0.34
N ALA A 345 -16.97 1.64 -0.32
CA ALA A 345 -16.18 2.11 -1.46
C ALA A 345 -16.45 1.29 -2.72
N ASN A 346 -16.50 -0.04 -2.60
CA ASN A 346 -16.77 -0.95 -3.72
C ASN A 346 -18.15 -0.71 -4.35
N ALA A 347 -19.19 -0.49 -3.54
CA ALA A 347 -20.51 -0.14 -4.02
C ALA A 347 -20.50 1.21 -4.76
N ALA A 348 -19.87 2.23 -4.18
CA ALA A 348 -19.73 3.55 -4.81
C ALA A 348 -18.94 3.50 -6.12
N VAL A 349 -17.92 2.64 -6.23
CA VAL A 349 -17.20 2.38 -7.50
C VAL A 349 -18.14 1.77 -8.53
N GLY A 350 -19.01 0.82 -8.15
CA GLY A 350 -20.00 0.23 -9.04
C GLY A 350 -20.99 1.27 -9.61
N ASP A 351 -21.48 2.16 -8.76
CA ASP A 351 -22.36 3.26 -9.15
C ASP A 351 -21.65 4.23 -10.10
N LEU A 352 -20.40 4.59 -9.77
CA LEU A 352 -19.57 5.47 -10.60
C LEU A 352 -19.32 4.88 -11.99
N VAL A 353 -18.98 3.60 -12.09
CA VAL A 353 -18.79 2.90 -13.37
C VAL A 353 -20.06 2.95 -14.21
N SER A 354 -21.22 2.77 -13.56
CA SER A 354 -22.52 2.87 -14.24
C SER A 354 -22.76 4.28 -14.80
N LEU A 355 -22.45 5.33 -14.05
CA LEU A 355 -22.55 6.72 -14.51
C LEU A 355 -21.60 7.03 -15.67
N LEU A 356 -20.36 6.55 -15.61
CA LEU A 356 -19.37 6.76 -16.67
C LEU A 356 -19.76 6.11 -18.00
N ARG A 357 -20.51 5.00 -17.94
CA ARG A 357 -21.00 4.27 -19.13
C ARG A 357 -22.31 4.80 -19.68
N GLN A 358 -23.05 5.61 -18.94
CA GLN A 358 -24.30 6.23 -19.40
C GLN A 358 -23.99 7.44 -20.28
N GLY A 359 -24.61 7.50 -21.47
CA GLY A 359 -24.54 8.60 -22.42
C GLY A 359 -23.38 8.47 -23.36
#